data_6b4e44f163b45bc103e5c56e94cbb0ac
#
_entry.id   6b4e44f163b45bc103e5c56e94cbb0ac
#
_cell.length_a   1.000
_cell.length_b   1.000
_cell.length_c   1.000
_cell.angle_alpha   90.00
_cell.angle_beta   90.00
_cell.angle_gamma   90.00
#
_symmetry.space_group_name_H-M   'P 1'
#
loop_
_entity.id
_entity.type
_entity.pdbx_description
1 polymer ?
#
loop_
_entity_poly.entity_id
_entity_poly.type
_entity_poly.pdbx_seq_one_letter_code
_entity_poly.pdbx_strand_id
1 'polypeptide(L)'
;MGCNASKTAIRTSSISSSNRPLNQAFPPTSAGAEAGQVRKTSVPEDTPPQRRRLSVVNVDATGIVDENQDRGLIRMLEDKSALDFFASEGKKWSIATETDQDLHRRASFGDKSIHTKGHNHASSLQGFGFACKKGLKPVSPNQDSFLLLQVEGGIGIYGVFDGHGRGGHDVSNFVKDMLPKLILSHPGFQSDDLTDTLTYAFHETQRLLEHQTKLGIFNASTSGTTGTVVVFKPPNSLWVAHVGDSRCVLGLREGGRMKAIDMTNDHKPELPGEHQRIISSGGAVIKPPMDFNHRVYVKGQKYPGLAMSRSLGDLVGYRHAGISCTPDVSCYELRMGPGAVKGGSVDAVLTLTTADPLNVGNNHQAHGISDDEELSENSDDTTIPPFMQENVAPANNTSGGGAFILLCSDGVWEFISSQEAVRIASKFSTAKANTAAEELARVSWDRWMIEENGHVVDDITALVIHL
;
A
#
# COMPACT_ATOMS: atom_id res chain seq x y z
N MET A 1 13.56 -33.40 59.46
CA MET A 1 12.22 -33.22 60.04
C MET A 1 11.45 -32.48 58.92
N GLY A 2 10.65 -33.01 58.15
CA GLY A 2 9.60 -34.02 58.26
C GLY A 2 8.30 -33.37 57.88
N CYS A 3 7.76 -33.86 56.72
CA CYS A 3 6.33 -34.01 56.38
C CYS A 3 5.52 -32.73 56.11
N ASN A 4 4.60 -32.64 55.16
CA ASN A 4 3.80 -33.63 54.47
C ASN A 4 3.16 -33.04 53.20
N ALA A 5 3.00 -33.90 52.22
CA ALA A 5 2.23 -33.66 51.01
C ALA A 5 0.73 -33.81 51.27
N SER A 6 -0.11 -33.04 50.62
CA SER A 6 -1.52 -33.33 50.43
C SER A 6 -1.88 -33.32 48.94
N LYS A 7 -2.15 -34.49 48.43
CA LYS A 7 -2.76 -34.74 47.12
C LYS A 7 -4.27 -34.55 47.22
N THR A 8 -4.84 -33.70 46.37
CA THR A 8 -6.30 -33.71 46.17
C THR A 8 -6.58 -34.14 44.72
N ALA A 9 -7.19 -35.28 44.58
CA ALA A 9 -7.63 -35.87 43.33
C ALA A 9 -8.95 -35.21 42.90
N ILE A 10 -9.06 -34.79 41.66
CA ILE A 10 -10.31 -34.38 41.02
C ILE A 10 -10.78 -35.54 40.14
N ARG A 11 -11.98 -35.98 40.42
CA ARG A 11 -12.72 -37.04 39.70
C ARG A 11 -13.08 -36.58 38.29
N THR A 12 -12.78 -37.40 37.31
CA THR A 12 -13.39 -37.42 35.99
C THR A 12 -14.74 -38.08 36.05
N SER A 13 -15.79 -37.42 35.58
CA SER A 13 -17.08 -38.04 35.28
C SER A 13 -17.29 -38.02 33.76
N SER A 14 -17.26 -39.21 33.20
CA SER A 14 -17.67 -39.56 31.86
C SER A 14 -19.20 -39.50 31.76
N ILE A 15 -19.71 -38.80 30.73
CA ILE A 15 -21.11 -38.93 30.32
C ILE A 15 -21.13 -39.48 28.89
N SER A 16 -21.79 -40.62 28.78
CA SER A 16 -21.97 -41.42 27.59
C SER A 16 -22.95 -40.82 26.57
N SER A 17 -22.64 -41.07 25.33
CA SER A 17 -23.45 -40.93 24.14
C SER A 17 -24.82 -41.62 24.19
N SER A 18 -25.86 -40.99 23.65
CA SER A 18 -27.01 -41.71 23.09
C SER A 18 -27.47 -41.01 21.80
N ASN A 19 -27.26 -41.73 20.69
CA ASN A 19 -27.86 -41.50 19.38
C ASN A 19 -29.36 -41.80 19.43
N ARG A 20 -30.19 -40.99 18.83
CA ARG A 20 -31.39 -41.40 18.08
C ARG A 20 -31.78 -40.41 17.01
N PRO A 21 -32.15 -40.88 15.79
CA PRO A 21 -32.62 -40.05 14.69
C PRO A 21 -34.14 -39.88 14.70
N LEU A 22 -34.65 -38.75 14.30
CA LEU A 22 -36.07 -38.55 14.02
C LEU A 22 -36.25 -38.19 12.55
N ASN A 23 -36.61 -39.23 11.78
CA ASN A 23 -37.31 -39.10 10.50
C ASN A 23 -38.78 -38.72 10.78
N GLN A 24 -39.28 -37.65 10.18
CA GLN A 24 -40.72 -37.50 9.93
C GLN A 24 -40.92 -37.03 8.49
N ALA A 25 -41.48 -37.97 7.71
CA ALA A 25 -42.02 -37.78 6.39
C ALA A 25 -43.47 -37.26 6.50
N PHE A 26 -43.84 -36.31 5.65
CA PHE A 26 -45.23 -35.97 5.37
C PHE A 26 -45.64 -36.50 3.98
N PRO A 27 -46.88 -36.93 3.80
CA PRO A 27 -47.31 -37.69 2.65
C PRO A 27 -47.69 -36.83 1.45
N PRO A 28 -47.82 -37.47 0.23
CA PRO A 28 -48.14 -36.76 -0.99
C PRO A 28 -49.66 -36.65 -1.22
N THR A 29 -50.11 -35.55 -1.76
CA THR A 29 -51.45 -35.43 -2.39
C THR A 29 -51.35 -35.65 -3.88
N SER A 30 -52.26 -36.50 -4.31
CA SER A 30 -52.49 -37.01 -5.68
C SER A 30 -53.26 -35.99 -6.57
N ALA A 31 -53.01 -36.00 -7.82
CA ALA A 31 -53.90 -36.29 -8.95
C ALA A 31 -53.65 -35.41 -10.18
N GLY A 32 -53.61 -36.06 -11.32
CA GLY A 32 -53.82 -35.44 -12.61
C GLY A 32 -52.88 -35.94 -13.71
N ALA A 33 -53.19 -37.09 -14.27
CA ALA A 33 -52.53 -37.61 -15.49
C ALA A 33 -53.07 -36.94 -16.74
N GLU A 34 -52.16 -36.58 -17.63
CA GLU A 34 -52.46 -36.73 -19.09
C GLU A 34 -51.17 -36.97 -19.87
N ALA A 35 -51.28 -37.95 -20.75
CA ALA A 35 -50.21 -38.52 -21.55
C ALA A 35 -49.94 -37.68 -22.79
N GLY A 36 -48.68 -37.38 -23.08
CA GLY A 36 -48.24 -36.76 -24.34
C GLY A 36 -46.90 -37.34 -24.79
N GLN A 37 -46.91 -37.96 -25.90
CA GLN A 37 -45.93 -38.79 -26.60
C GLN A 37 -44.48 -38.29 -26.59
N VAL A 38 -43.59 -39.24 -26.29
CA VAL A 38 -42.14 -39.19 -26.50
C VAL A 38 -41.78 -39.10 -27.96
N ARG A 39 -41.10 -38.04 -28.38
CA ARG A 39 -40.26 -38.01 -29.59
C ARG A 39 -38.81 -37.91 -29.16
N LYS A 40 -38.05 -38.97 -29.40
CA LYS A 40 -36.60 -38.97 -29.36
C LYS A 40 -36.08 -38.08 -30.48
N THR A 41 -35.30 -37.05 -30.18
CA THR A 41 -34.38 -36.42 -31.12
C THR A 41 -33.00 -36.34 -30.50
N SER A 42 -32.04 -36.78 -31.28
CA SER A 42 -30.62 -36.92 -31.06
C SER A 42 -29.97 -35.62 -30.60
N VAL A 43 -29.03 -35.76 -29.66
CA VAL A 43 -28.08 -34.73 -29.18
C VAL A 43 -27.03 -34.51 -30.28
N PRO A 44 -26.73 -33.27 -30.67
CA PRO A 44 -25.47 -32.94 -31.31
C PRO A 44 -24.47 -32.40 -30.27
N GLU A 45 -23.24 -32.84 -30.47
CA GLU A 45 -22.05 -32.50 -29.70
C GLU A 45 -21.68 -31.01 -29.72
N ASP A 46 -21.10 -30.61 -28.62
CA ASP A 46 -20.14 -29.52 -28.41
C ASP A 46 -20.19 -28.26 -29.29
N THR A 47 -20.83 -27.23 -28.73
CA THR A 47 -20.47 -25.84 -29.01
C THR A 47 -20.18 -25.12 -27.71
N PRO A 48 -19.06 -24.37 -27.60
CA PRO A 48 -18.74 -23.61 -26.37
C PRO A 48 -19.77 -22.50 -26.17
N PRO A 49 -20.03 -22.07 -24.90
CA PRO A 49 -21.06 -21.11 -24.58
C PRO A 49 -20.77 -19.78 -25.28
N GLN A 50 -21.64 -19.38 -26.18
CA GLN A 50 -21.62 -18.04 -26.77
C GLN A 50 -21.86 -17.02 -25.69
N ARG A 51 -20.84 -16.21 -25.42
CA ARG A 51 -20.95 -14.98 -24.60
C ARG A 51 -22.05 -14.11 -25.23
N ARG A 52 -23.11 -13.85 -24.51
CA ARG A 52 -24.15 -12.90 -24.89
C ARG A 52 -23.51 -11.56 -25.20
N ARG A 53 -23.59 -11.14 -26.47
CA ARG A 53 -23.29 -9.75 -26.86
C ARG A 53 -24.34 -8.85 -26.20
N LEU A 54 -23.91 -8.03 -25.23
CA LEU A 54 -24.71 -6.91 -24.79
C LEU A 54 -24.62 -5.84 -25.88
N SER A 55 -25.78 -5.40 -26.34
CA SER A 55 -25.91 -4.33 -27.32
C SER A 55 -25.43 -3.00 -26.72
N VAL A 56 -24.58 -2.32 -27.49
CA VAL A 56 -24.03 -1.01 -27.19
C VAL A 56 -25.11 0.05 -27.35
N VAL A 57 -25.31 0.85 -26.32
CA VAL A 57 -26.09 2.09 -26.42
C VAL A 57 -25.09 3.24 -26.54
N ASN A 58 -25.08 3.89 -27.70
CA ASN A 58 -24.38 5.17 -27.90
C ASN A 58 -25.12 6.24 -27.13
N VAL A 59 -24.44 7.02 -26.31
CA VAL A 59 -25.02 8.18 -25.65
C VAL A 59 -24.14 9.40 -25.92
N ASP A 60 -24.76 10.33 -26.63
CA ASP A 60 -24.16 11.59 -27.09
C ASP A 60 -24.07 12.62 -25.96
N ALA A 61 -23.02 13.46 -26.03
CA ALA A 61 -22.89 14.86 -25.57
C ALA A 61 -23.46 15.29 -24.19
N THR A 62 -23.84 14.37 -23.31
CA THR A 62 -24.40 14.70 -21.97
C THR A 62 -23.58 14.06 -20.83
N GLY A 63 -22.25 13.97 -20.95
CA GLY A 63 -21.40 13.54 -19.85
C GLY A 63 -21.42 12.04 -19.54
N ILE A 64 -21.88 11.22 -20.45
CA ILE A 64 -21.83 9.76 -20.31
C ILE A 64 -20.54 9.27 -20.97
N VAL A 65 -19.67 8.74 -20.15
CA VAL A 65 -18.39 8.13 -20.53
C VAL A 65 -18.63 7.04 -21.56
N ASP A 66 -17.89 7.06 -22.67
CA ASP A 66 -17.97 6.05 -23.72
C ASP A 66 -17.44 4.71 -23.19
N GLU A 67 -18.36 3.82 -22.79
CA GLU A 67 -18.04 2.47 -22.28
C GLU A 67 -17.16 1.65 -23.24
N ASN A 68 -17.17 1.97 -24.54
CA ASN A 68 -16.33 1.29 -25.52
C ASN A 68 -14.89 1.81 -25.47
N GLN A 69 -14.69 3.08 -25.19
CA GLN A 69 -13.37 3.67 -25.06
C GLN A 69 -12.67 3.13 -23.80
N ASP A 70 -13.41 2.96 -22.71
CA ASP A 70 -12.90 2.39 -21.46
C ASP A 70 -12.50 0.92 -21.63
N ARG A 71 -13.35 0.12 -22.26
CA ARG A 71 -13.02 -1.28 -22.57
C ARG A 71 -11.83 -1.40 -23.52
N GLY A 72 -11.69 -0.48 -24.46
CA GLY A 72 -10.55 -0.40 -25.35
C GLY A 72 -9.26 -0.10 -24.61
N LEU A 73 -9.29 0.91 -23.73
CA LEU A 73 -8.13 1.29 -22.93
C LEU A 73 -7.73 0.19 -21.95
N ILE A 74 -8.69 -0.39 -21.22
CA ILE A 74 -8.41 -1.50 -20.29
C ILE A 74 -7.78 -2.66 -21.03
N ARG A 75 -8.34 -3.11 -22.14
CA ARG A 75 -7.75 -4.18 -22.96
C ARG A 75 -6.35 -3.83 -23.42
N MET A 76 -6.16 -2.62 -23.96
CA MET A 76 -4.84 -2.18 -24.39
C MET A 76 -3.82 -2.19 -23.23
N LEU A 77 -4.25 -1.86 -22.00
CA LEU A 77 -3.39 -1.86 -20.82
C LEU A 77 -3.24 -3.27 -20.21
N GLU A 78 -4.26 -4.14 -20.33
CA GLU A 78 -4.17 -5.55 -19.92
C GLU A 78 -3.27 -6.34 -20.87
N ASP A 79 -3.38 -6.12 -22.17
CA ASP A 79 -2.57 -6.80 -23.19
C ASP A 79 -1.11 -6.31 -23.22
N LYS A 80 -0.85 -5.06 -22.79
CA LYS A 80 0.50 -4.51 -22.68
C LYS A 80 1.02 -4.68 -21.27
N SER A 81 2.10 -5.41 -21.11
CA SER A 81 2.88 -5.30 -19.88
C SER A 81 3.50 -3.90 -19.78
N ALA A 82 3.74 -3.38 -18.56
CA ALA A 82 4.52 -2.14 -18.39
C ALA A 82 5.87 -2.17 -19.15
N LEU A 83 6.26 -3.32 -19.56
CA LEU A 83 7.51 -3.73 -20.18
C LEU A 83 7.51 -3.53 -21.68
N ASP A 84 6.34 -3.58 -22.32
CA ASP A 84 6.21 -3.36 -23.76
C ASP A 84 6.52 -1.91 -24.15
N PHE A 85 6.38 -0.98 -23.19
CA PHE A 85 6.81 0.41 -23.38
C PHE A 85 8.32 0.56 -23.58
N PHE A 86 9.12 -0.37 -23.04
CA PHE A 86 10.57 -0.36 -23.14
C PHE A 86 11.11 -1.38 -24.13
N ALA A 87 10.33 -2.41 -24.47
CA ALA A 87 10.72 -3.47 -25.41
C ALA A 87 11.01 -2.93 -26.82
N SER A 88 10.25 -1.92 -27.26
CA SER A 88 10.45 -1.25 -28.55
C SER A 88 11.78 -0.47 -28.62
N GLU A 89 12.35 -0.08 -27.48
CA GLU A 89 13.63 0.63 -27.38
C GLU A 89 14.81 -0.31 -27.12
N GLY A 90 14.57 -1.62 -27.03
CA GLY A 90 15.59 -2.64 -26.75
C GLY A 90 16.19 -2.52 -25.35
N LYS A 91 15.61 -1.74 -24.46
CA LYS A 91 16.09 -1.53 -23.08
C LYS A 91 15.84 -2.77 -22.22
N LYS A 92 16.79 -3.11 -21.38
CA LYS A 92 16.63 -4.13 -20.35
C LYS A 92 15.84 -3.56 -19.18
N TRP A 93 15.06 -4.41 -18.54
CA TRP A 93 14.25 -4.06 -17.39
C TRP A 93 14.16 -5.20 -16.39
N SER A 94 13.82 -4.87 -15.16
CA SER A 94 13.52 -5.82 -14.09
C SER A 94 12.39 -5.31 -13.26
N ILE A 95 11.48 -6.22 -12.88
CA ILE A 95 10.33 -5.93 -12.04
C ILE A 95 10.29 -6.91 -10.86
N ALA A 96 10.02 -6.41 -9.68
CA ALA A 96 9.65 -7.19 -8.51
C ALA A 96 8.26 -6.73 -8.03
N THR A 97 7.39 -7.67 -7.78
CA THR A 97 6.03 -7.45 -7.29
C THR A 97 5.52 -8.71 -6.61
N GLU A 98 4.44 -8.61 -5.87
CA GLU A 98 3.77 -9.77 -5.26
C GLU A 98 2.74 -10.40 -6.19
N THR A 99 2.24 -11.60 -5.79
CA THR A 99 1.15 -12.31 -6.46
C THR A 99 0.00 -12.58 -5.52
N ASP A 100 -1.18 -12.77 -6.08
CA ASP A 100 -2.42 -13.06 -5.34
C ASP A 100 -2.61 -14.52 -4.94
N GLN A 101 -1.68 -15.42 -5.25
CA GLN A 101 -1.87 -16.84 -5.04
C GLN A 101 -1.98 -17.21 -3.56
N ASP A 102 -3.12 -17.79 -3.19
CA ASP A 102 -3.41 -18.41 -1.88
C ASP A 102 -3.28 -17.53 -0.62
N LEU A 103 -3.48 -16.21 -0.76
CA LEU A 103 -3.32 -15.26 0.34
C LEU A 103 -4.27 -15.50 1.52
N HIS A 104 -5.48 -16.00 1.26
CA HIS A 104 -6.47 -16.30 2.30
C HIS A 104 -6.05 -17.43 3.24
N ARG A 105 -5.16 -18.33 2.81
CA ARG A 105 -4.75 -19.54 3.55
C ARG A 105 -3.45 -19.36 4.31
N ARG A 106 -2.77 -18.22 4.15
CA ARG A 106 -1.49 -17.98 4.82
C ARG A 106 -1.66 -17.64 6.29
N ALA A 107 -0.75 -18.13 7.09
CA ALA A 107 -0.63 -17.71 8.48
C ALA A 107 -0.28 -16.21 8.54
N SER A 108 -0.64 -15.58 9.66
CA SER A 108 -0.22 -14.21 9.97
C SER A 108 1.31 -14.08 9.90
N PHE A 109 1.79 -12.91 9.50
CA PHE A 109 3.19 -12.64 9.19
C PHE A 109 3.79 -13.54 8.09
N GLY A 110 2.94 -14.11 7.26
CA GLY A 110 3.37 -14.82 6.07
C GLY A 110 3.74 -13.86 4.94
N ASP A 111 4.75 -14.22 4.18
CA ASP A 111 5.12 -13.47 2.98
C ASP A 111 4.07 -13.66 1.87
N LYS A 112 3.77 -12.62 1.12
CA LYS A 112 3.18 -12.78 -0.20
C LYS A 112 4.16 -13.52 -1.11
N SER A 113 3.64 -14.26 -2.09
CA SER A 113 4.49 -14.83 -3.14
C SER A 113 5.03 -13.69 -3.99
N ILE A 114 6.34 -13.58 -4.06
CA ILE A 114 7.00 -12.51 -4.79
C ILE A 114 7.47 -13.03 -6.13
N HIS A 115 7.14 -12.28 -7.19
CA HIS A 115 7.61 -12.53 -8.54
C HIS A 115 8.65 -11.51 -8.95
N THR A 116 9.78 -12.01 -9.44
CA THR A 116 10.77 -11.19 -10.14
C THR A 116 10.84 -11.63 -11.59
N LYS A 117 10.75 -10.66 -12.52
CA LYS A 117 10.85 -10.90 -13.96
C LYS A 117 11.86 -9.92 -14.57
N GLY A 118 12.42 -10.26 -15.71
CA GLY A 118 13.28 -9.36 -16.48
C GLY A 118 14.62 -9.97 -16.88
N HIS A 119 15.50 -9.15 -17.46
CA HIS A 119 16.71 -9.59 -18.14
C HIS A 119 17.89 -9.87 -17.19
N ASN A 120 17.93 -9.25 -16.01
CA ASN A 120 19.04 -9.38 -15.05
C ASN A 120 18.53 -9.38 -13.62
N HIS A 121 17.89 -10.47 -13.17
CA HIS A 121 17.21 -10.54 -11.89
C HIS A 121 18.09 -10.24 -10.66
N ALA A 122 19.31 -10.75 -10.61
CA ALA A 122 20.14 -10.61 -9.41
C ALA A 122 20.93 -9.30 -9.34
N SER A 123 21.43 -8.79 -10.47
CA SER A 123 22.27 -7.60 -10.49
C SER A 123 21.49 -6.30 -10.61
N SER A 124 20.32 -6.33 -11.26
CA SER A 124 19.50 -5.15 -11.46
C SER A 124 18.68 -4.75 -10.23
N LEU A 125 18.47 -5.66 -9.28
CA LEU A 125 17.81 -5.40 -8.00
C LEU A 125 18.82 -5.23 -6.85
N GLN A 126 20.11 -5.14 -7.14
CA GLN A 126 21.11 -4.81 -6.13
C GLN A 126 20.86 -3.39 -5.60
N GLY A 127 20.76 -3.26 -4.29
CA GLY A 127 20.40 -1.98 -3.64
C GLY A 127 18.90 -1.78 -3.44
N PHE A 128 18.07 -2.76 -3.85
CA PHE A 128 16.65 -2.77 -3.60
C PHE A 128 16.30 -3.85 -2.58
N GLY A 129 15.51 -3.47 -1.60
CA GLY A 129 14.94 -4.39 -0.61
C GLY A 129 13.43 -4.24 -0.54
N PHE A 130 12.74 -5.33 -0.28
CA PHE A 130 11.29 -5.33 -0.14
C PHE A 130 10.83 -6.39 0.86
N ALA A 131 9.79 -6.06 1.62
CA ALA A 131 9.05 -6.96 2.47
C ALA A 131 7.56 -6.63 2.33
N CYS A 132 6.71 -7.65 2.18
CA CYS A 132 5.26 -7.51 2.17
C CYS A 132 4.69 -8.65 3.00
N LYS A 133 4.30 -8.36 4.22
CA LYS A 133 3.91 -9.32 5.25
C LYS A 133 2.43 -9.18 5.55
N LYS A 134 1.75 -10.32 5.67
CA LYS A 134 0.35 -10.33 6.11
C LYS A 134 0.26 -10.03 7.60
N GLY A 135 -0.62 -9.11 7.96
CA GLY A 135 -0.96 -8.80 9.34
C GLY A 135 -1.79 -9.88 10.05
N LEU A 136 -2.19 -9.62 11.28
CA LEU A 136 -3.01 -10.50 12.10
C LEU A 136 -4.50 -10.26 11.82
N LYS A 137 -4.93 -10.49 10.57
CA LYS A 137 -6.32 -10.37 10.09
C LYS A 137 -6.75 -11.72 9.51
N PRO A 138 -7.31 -12.67 10.33
CA PRO A 138 -7.48 -14.07 9.91
C PRO A 138 -8.48 -14.27 8.78
N VAL A 139 -9.46 -13.39 8.63
CA VAL A 139 -10.53 -13.49 7.61
C VAL A 139 -10.26 -12.68 6.34
N SER A 140 -9.18 -11.93 6.32
CA SER A 140 -8.80 -11.06 5.20
C SER A 140 -7.49 -11.55 4.57
N PRO A 141 -7.32 -11.49 3.25
CA PRO A 141 -6.00 -11.63 2.63
C PRO A 141 -5.11 -10.46 3.03
N ASN A 142 -3.82 -10.53 2.70
CA ASN A 142 -2.97 -9.36 2.70
C ASN A 142 -3.47 -8.38 1.64
N GLN A 143 -3.84 -7.16 2.03
CA GLN A 143 -4.42 -6.16 1.14
C GLN A 143 -3.37 -5.18 0.59
N ASP A 144 -2.15 -5.20 1.13
CA ASP A 144 -1.03 -4.42 0.60
C ASP A 144 -0.54 -4.96 -0.73
N SER A 145 -0.09 -4.05 -1.59
CA SER A 145 0.55 -4.36 -2.85
C SER A 145 1.76 -3.46 -3.07
N PHE A 146 2.75 -3.93 -3.81
CA PHE A 146 3.91 -3.11 -4.16
C PHE A 146 4.43 -3.37 -5.57
N LEU A 147 5.20 -2.42 -6.08
CA LEU A 147 5.88 -2.49 -7.36
C LEU A 147 7.30 -1.92 -7.23
N LEU A 148 8.28 -2.65 -7.75
CA LEU A 148 9.63 -2.16 -8.05
C LEU A 148 9.91 -2.42 -9.52
N LEU A 149 9.90 -1.38 -10.34
CA LEU A 149 10.28 -1.44 -11.75
C LEU A 149 11.57 -0.66 -11.97
N GLN A 150 12.58 -1.34 -12.50
CA GLN A 150 13.87 -0.76 -12.86
C GLN A 150 14.14 -0.99 -14.34
N VAL A 151 14.53 0.07 -15.05
CA VAL A 151 14.82 0.05 -16.48
C VAL A 151 16.27 0.45 -16.74
N GLU A 152 16.89 -0.17 -17.73
CA GLU A 152 18.23 0.18 -18.19
C GLU A 152 18.29 1.68 -18.56
N GLY A 153 19.34 2.35 -18.10
CA GLY A 153 19.46 3.82 -18.21
C GLY A 153 19.03 4.54 -16.93
N GLY A 154 18.64 3.79 -15.88
CA GLY A 154 18.40 4.32 -14.53
C GLY A 154 17.00 4.80 -14.24
N ILE A 155 16.04 4.66 -15.17
CA ILE A 155 14.64 4.98 -14.88
C ILE A 155 14.09 3.94 -13.90
N GLY A 156 13.45 4.42 -12.81
CA GLY A 156 12.79 3.57 -11.82
C GLY A 156 11.36 4.03 -11.56
N ILE A 157 10.43 3.08 -11.34
CA ILE A 157 9.09 3.37 -10.83
C ILE A 157 8.85 2.42 -9.65
N TYR A 158 8.60 3.00 -8.49
CA TYR A 158 8.41 2.29 -7.23
C TYR A 158 7.08 2.69 -6.64
N GLY A 159 6.33 1.73 -6.09
CA GLY A 159 5.01 2.00 -5.55
C GLY A 159 4.64 1.12 -4.38
N VAL A 160 3.89 1.68 -3.43
CA VAL A 160 3.20 0.97 -2.34
C VAL A 160 1.74 1.36 -2.37
N PHE A 161 0.88 0.36 -2.21
CA PHE A 161 -0.58 0.45 -2.32
C PHE A 161 -1.19 -0.34 -1.17
N ASP A 162 -1.66 0.35 -0.15
CA ASP A 162 -2.28 -0.23 1.04
C ASP A 162 -3.80 -0.31 0.81
N GLY A 163 -4.28 -1.52 0.65
CA GLY A 163 -5.67 -1.80 0.33
C GLY A 163 -6.55 -1.91 1.57
N HIS A 164 -7.71 -1.28 1.56
CA HIS A 164 -8.65 -1.30 2.67
C HIS A 164 -10.09 -1.61 2.24
N GLY A 165 -10.92 -1.94 3.23
CA GLY A 165 -12.27 -2.41 2.99
C GLY A 165 -12.31 -3.88 2.59
N ARG A 166 -13.50 -4.39 2.26
CA ARG A 166 -13.71 -5.82 2.02
C ARG A 166 -12.96 -6.36 0.79
N GLY A 167 -12.84 -5.54 -0.24
CA GLY A 167 -12.17 -5.87 -1.50
C GLY A 167 -10.89 -5.06 -1.72
N GLY A 168 -10.22 -4.60 -0.66
CA GLY A 168 -9.03 -3.76 -0.76
C GLY A 168 -7.89 -4.42 -1.55
N HIS A 169 -7.72 -5.74 -1.40
CA HIS A 169 -6.73 -6.51 -2.16
C HIS A 169 -6.98 -6.50 -3.67
N ASP A 170 -8.25 -6.54 -4.11
CA ASP A 170 -8.58 -6.44 -5.55
C ASP A 170 -8.26 -5.04 -6.07
N VAL A 171 -8.57 -4.01 -5.25
CA VAL A 171 -8.32 -2.60 -5.61
C VAL A 171 -6.83 -2.31 -5.66
N SER A 172 -6.06 -2.67 -4.62
CA SER A 172 -4.61 -2.42 -4.56
C SER A 172 -3.86 -3.13 -5.68
N ASN A 173 -4.24 -4.38 -5.99
CA ASN A 173 -3.66 -5.15 -7.10
C ASN A 173 -3.97 -4.50 -8.45
N PHE A 174 -5.21 -4.08 -8.68
CA PHE A 174 -5.60 -3.39 -9.91
C PHE A 174 -4.81 -2.08 -10.09
N VAL A 175 -4.71 -1.26 -9.02
CA VAL A 175 -3.96 0.00 -9.05
C VAL A 175 -2.49 -0.25 -9.34
N LYS A 176 -1.86 -1.20 -8.65
CA LYS A 176 -0.47 -1.61 -8.88
C LYS A 176 -0.19 -1.94 -10.35
N ASP A 177 -1.14 -2.61 -11.01
CA ASP A 177 -0.96 -3.03 -12.39
C ASP A 177 -1.27 -1.93 -13.41
N MET A 178 -2.25 -1.06 -13.13
CA MET A 178 -2.71 -0.04 -14.07
C MET A 178 -1.96 1.29 -13.97
N LEU A 179 -1.74 1.77 -12.76
CA LEU A 179 -1.15 3.09 -12.54
C LEU A 179 0.23 3.28 -13.22
N PRO A 180 1.19 2.35 -13.11
CA PRO A 180 2.48 2.46 -13.80
C PRO A 180 2.34 2.47 -15.32
N LYS A 181 1.41 1.69 -15.86
CA LYS A 181 1.15 1.64 -17.31
C LYS A 181 0.59 2.98 -17.81
N LEU A 182 -0.32 3.59 -17.05
CA LEU A 182 -0.86 4.92 -17.37
C LEU A 182 0.23 5.99 -17.32
N ILE A 183 1.09 5.97 -16.31
CA ILE A 183 2.26 6.88 -16.22
C ILE A 183 3.14 6.73 -17.46
N LEU A 184 3.53 5.50 -17.80
CA LEU A 184 4.44 5.22 -18.92
C LEU A 184 3.82 5.52 -20.28
N SER A 185 2.51 5.33 -20.45
CA SER A 185 1.81 5.56 -21.71
C SER A 185 1.48 7.03 -21.97
N HIS A 186 1.56 7.88 -20.96
CA HIS A 186 1.24 9.28 -21.10
C HIS A 186 2.33 10.04 -21.91
N PRO A 187 1.95 10.84 -22.91
CA PRO A 187 2.93 11.55 -23.75
C PRO A 187 3.89 12.44 -22.93
N GLY A 188 3.41 13.02 -21.82
CA GLY A 188 4.20 13.83 -20.90
C GLY A 188 5.25 13.06 -20.10
N PHE A 189 5.29 11.71 -20.15
CA PHE A 189 6.31 10.95 -19.44
C PHE A 189 7.74 11.28 -19.90
N GLN A 190 7.90 11.70 -21.13
CA GLN A 190 9.19 12.13 -21.66
C GLN A 190 9.57 13.56 -21.24
N SER A 191 8.62 14.35 -20.70
CA SER A 191 8.86 15.70 -20.20
C SER A 191 9.75 15.69 -18.95
N ASP A 192 10.40 16.82 -18.68
CA ASP A 192 11.12 17.06 -17.43
C ASP A 192 10.14 17.31 -16.26
N ASP A 193 8.92 17.75 -16.54
CA ASP A 193 7.83 17.90 -15.56
C ASP A 193 6.81 16.78 -15.72
N LEU A 194 6.63 16.00 -14.65
CA LEU A 194 5.69 14.90 -14.60
C LEU A 194 4.38 15.22 -13.84
N THR A 195 4.18 16.46 -13.42
CA THR A 195 3.00 16.85 -12.61
C THR A 195 1.69 16.44 -13.29
N ASP A 196 1.50 16.83 -14.54
CA ASP A 196 0.31 16.50 -15.32
C ASP A 196 0.21 14.99 -15.59
N THR A 197 1.33 14.34 -15.87
CA THR A 197 1.39 12.91 -16.14
C THR A 197 0.94 12.09 -14.93
N LEU A 198 1.45 12.42 -13.75
CA LEU A 198 1.13 11.73 -12.50
C LEU A 198 -0.31 12.03 -12.08
N THR A 199 -0.73 13.29 -12.14
CA THR A 199 -2.12 13.68 -11.84
C THR A 199 -3.11 12.98 -12.76
N TYR A 200 -2.86 12.97 -14.07
CA TYR A 200 -3.68 12.24 -15.04
C TYR A 200 -3.77 10.74 -14.70
N ALA A 201 -2.64 10.09 -14.41
CA ALA A 201 -2.60 8.67 -14.15
C ALA A 201 -3.44 8.28 -12.92
N PHE A 202 -3.43 9.08 -11.85
CA PHE A 202 -4.26 8.85 -10.67
C PHE A 202 -5.76 9.03 -10.98
N HIS A 203 -6.13 10.11 -11.65
CA HIS A 203 -7.53 10.34 -12.04
C HIS A 203 -8.06 9.26 -13.00
N GLU A 204 -7.25 8.85 -13.96
CA GLU A 204 -7.62 7.81 -14.90
C GLU A 204 -7.73 6.45 -14.22
N THR A 205 -6.86 6.15 -13.27
CA THR A 205 -6.97 4.94 -12.43
C THR A 205 -8.28 4.93 -11.66
N GLN A 206 -8.68 6.05 -11.05
CA GLN A 206 -9.97 6.20 -10.35
C GLN A 206 -11.15 5.94 -11.29
N ARG A 207 -11.10 6.48 -12.50
CA ARG A 207 -12.12 6.27 -13.52
C ARG A 207 -12.22 4.79 -13.94
N LEU A 208 -11.09 4.11 -14.08
CA LEU A 208 -11.04 2.68 -14.40
C LEU A 208 -11.57 1.82 -13.25
N LEU A 209 -11.29 2.15 -11.99
CA LEU A 209 -11.87 1.49 -10.81
C LEU A 209 -13.39 1.60 -10.79
N GLU A 210 -13.93 2.79 -11.11
CA GLU A 210 -15.37 2.97 -11.26
C GLU A 210 -15.96 2.09 -12.36
N HIS A 211 -15.27 1.98 -13.50
CA HIS A 211 -15.69 1.14 -14.61
C HIS A 211 -15.68 -0.35 -14.23
N GLN A 212 -14.61 -0.86 -13.59
CA GLN A 212 -14.53 -2.24 -13.11
C GLN A 212 -15.64 -2.57 -12.11
N THR A 213 -15.96 -1.63 -11.23
CA THR A 213 -17.05 -1.77 -10.26
C THR A 213 -18.42 -1.85 -10.98
N LYS A 214 -18.67 -1.01 -11.99
CA LYS A 214 -19.89 -1.05 -12.80
C LYS A 214 -20.03 -2.37 -13.57
N LEU A 215 -18.92 -2.95 -14.02
CA LEU A 215 -18.91 -4.25 -14.67
C LEU A 215 -19.07 -5.44 -13.70
N GLY A 216 -18.99 -5.20 -12.39
CA GLY A 216 -19.08 -6.24 -11.35
C GLY A 216 -17.86 -7.17 -11.33
N ILE A 217 -16.69 -6.72 -11.83
CA ILE A 217 -15.45 -7.49 -11.75
C ILE A 217 -14.97 -7.55 -10.31
N PHE A 218 -14.92 -6.41 -9.64
CA PHE A 218 -14.75 -6.27 -8.19
C PHE A 218 -15.52 -5.03 -7.72
N ASN A 219 -15.56 -4.79 -6.40
CA ASN A 219 -16.36 -3.70 -5.85
C ASN A 219 -15.47 -2.69 -5.10
N ALA A 220 -15.20 -1.55 -5.72
CA ALA A 220 -14.50 -0.42 -5.13
C ALA A 220 -15.44 0.62 -4.48
N SER A 221 -16.73 0.33 -4.29
CA SER A 221 -17.68 1.31 -3.72
C SER A 221 -17.31 1.71 -2.28
N THR A 222 -16.91 0.73 -1.47
CA THR A 222 -16.50 0.88 -0.07
C THR A 222 -15.17 0.17 0.20
N SER A 223 -14.39 0.00 -0.82
CA SER A 223 -13.03 -0.53 -0.78
C SER A 223 -12.16 0.38 -1.61
N GLY A 224 -10.94 0.57 -1.16
CA GLY A 224 -9.98 1.45 -1.79
C GLY A 224 -8.56 1.01 -1.50
N THR A 225 -7.65 1.86 -1.88
CA THR A 225 -6.23 1.72 -1.60
C THR A 225 -5.56 3.08 -1.50
N THR A 226 -4.54 3.20 -0.68
CA THR A 226 -3.57 4.28 -0.82
C THR A 226 -2.82 4.14 -2.14
N GLY A 227 -2.10 5.14 -2.55
CA GLY A 227 -1.18 5.05 -3.66
C GLY A 227 -0.03 6.02 -3.44
N THR A 228 1.16 5.49 -3.19
CA THR A 228 2.39 6.29 -3.09
C THR A 228 3.39 5.77 -4.10
N VAL A 229 3.71 6.60 -5.08
CA VAL A 229 4.56 6.25 -6.22
C VAL A 229 5.74 7.20 -6.32
N VAL A 230 6.92 6.64 -6.52
CA VAL A 230 8.16 7.36 -6.83
C VAL A 230 8.57 7.04 -8.25
N VAL A 231 8.81 8.07 -9.05
CA VAL A 231 9.42 7.95 -10.39
C VAL A 231 10.81 8.58 -10.33
N PHE A 232 11.82 7.75 -10.47
CA PHE A 232 13.21 8.22 -10.63
C PHE A 232 13.53 8.41 -12.09
N LYS A 233 13.99 9.60 -12.45
CA LYS A 233 14.52 9.93 -13.78
C LYS A 233 15.95 10.41 -13.68
N PRO A 234 16.87 9.78 -14.41
CA PRO A 234 18.23 10.27 -14.47
C PRO A 234 18.33 11.72 -14.96
N PRO A 235 19.35 12.48 -14.50
CA PRO A 235 20.43 11.98 -13.64
C PRO A 235 20.08 11.92 -12.16
N ASN A 236 19.08 12.67 -11.66
CA ASN A 236 18.90 12.88 -10.23
C ASN A 236 17.50 13.37 -9.84
N SER A 237 16.50 13.28 -10.72
CA SER A 237 15.14 13.74 -10.41
C SER A 237 14.30 12.63 -9.80
N LEU A 238 13.70 12.93 -8.65
CA LEU A 238 12.76 12.08 -7.93
C LEU A 238 11.40 12.74 -7.92
N TRP A 239 10.45 12.15 -8.62
CA TRP A 239 9.05 12.56 -8.61
C TRP A 239 8.27 11.68 -7.65
N VAL A 240 7.56 12.28 -6.73
CA VAL A 240 6.73 11.58 -5.74
C VAL A 240 5.30 12.02 -5.90
N ALA A 241 4.40 11.06 -6.10
CA ALA A 241 2.96 11.30 -6.18
C ALA A 241 2.24 10.39 -5.18
N HIS A 242 1.31 10.93 -4.36
CA HIS A 242 0.64 10.10 -3.37
C HIS A 242 -0.80 10.52 -3.07
N VAL A 243 -1.60 9.55 -2.66
CA VAL A 243 -2.89 9.68 -1.99
C VAL A 243 -2.92 8.71 -0.81
N GLY A 244 -3.45 9.13 0.32
CA GLY A 244 -3.53 8.32 1.54
C GLY A 244 -2.39 8.59 2.52
N ASP A 245 -2.08 7.60 3.33
CA ASP A 245 -1.17 7.66 4.47
C ASP A 245 -0.04 6.61 4.43
N SER A 246 0.13 5.93 3.29
CA SER A 246 1.40 5.31 2.95
C SER A 246 2.43 6.39 2.65
N ARG A 247 3.62 6.29 3.24
CA ARG A 247 4.58 7.40 3.25
C ARG A 247 5.89 7.06 2.55
N CYS A 248 6.47 8.08 1.91
CA CYS A 248 7.80 8.07 1.32
C CYS A 248 8.75 8.93 2.17
N VAL A 249 9.88 8.34 2.57
CA VAL A 249 10.90 8.99 3.41
C VAL A 249 12.26 8.85 2.76
N LEU A 250 13.01 9.93 2.64
CA LEU A 250 14.42 9.90 2.24
C LEU A 250 15.31 9.81 3.47
N GLY A 251 16.14 8.78 3.53
CA GLY A 251 17.26 8.68 4.44
C GLY A 251 18.49 9.32 3.81
N LEU A 252 18.97 10.41 4.39
CA LEU A 252 20.10 11.17 3.88
C LEU A 252 21.21 11.25 4.92
N ARG A 253 22.47 11.08 4.50
CA ARG A 253 23.61 11.28 5.38
C ARG A 253 24.03 12.75 5.40
N GLU A 254 23.91 13.37 6.56
CA GLU A 254 24.27 14.76 6.79
C GLU A 254 25.16 14.85 8.06
N GLY A 255 26.32 15.45 7.97
CA GLY A 255 27.24 15.59 9.09
C GLY A 255 27.63 14.27 9.77
N GLY A 256 27.71 13.18 9.02
CA GLY A 256 28.03 11.84 9.55
C GLY A 256 26.86 11.09 10.20
N ARG A 257 25.67 11.69 10.31
CA ARG A 257 24.45 11.07 10.84
C ARG A 257 23.43 10.84 9.72
N MET A 258 22.57 9.87 9.92
CA MET A 258 21.43 9.64 9.02
C MET A 258 20.24 10.48 9.51
N LYS A 259 19.70 11.28 8.61
CA LYS A 259 18.53 12.14 8.79
C LYS A 259 17.38 11.62 7.94
N ALA A 260 16.19 11.60 8.49
CA ALA A 260 14.97 11.33 7.75
C ALA A 260 14.39 12.64 7.21
N ILE A 261 13.93 12.60 5.97
CA ILE A 261 13.21 13.70 5.32
C ILE A 261 11.92 13.11 4.76
N ASP A 262 10.78 13.50 5.29
CA ASP A 262 9.49 13.08 4.75
C ASP A 262 9.29 13.72 3.38
N MET A 263 9.09 12.89 2.36
CA MET A 263 8.84 13.32 0.98
C MET A 263 7.34 13.38 0.68
N THR A 264 6.50 12.87 1.57
CA THR A 264 5.03 12.92 1.52
C THR A 264 4.48 13.37 2.86
N ASN A 265 3.28 13.97 2.84
CA ASN A 265 2.52 14.29 4.04
C ASN A 265 1.25 13.45 4.04
N ASP A 266 1.05 12.65 5.07
CA ASP A 266 -0.11 11.77 5.19
C ASP A 266 -1.42 12.55 5.04
N HIS A 267 -2.34 12.06 4.23
CA HIS A 267 -3.64 12.68 4.00
C HIS A 267 -4.61 12.33 5.13
N LYS A 268 -4.53 13.04 6.24
CA LYS A 268 -5.41 12.82 7.40
C LYS A 268 -6.63 13.76 7.38
N PRO A 269 -7.83 13.26 7.77
CA PRO A 269 -9.08 14.03 7.69
C PRO A 269 -9.12 15.32 8.51
N GLU A 270 -8.34 15.40 9.59
CA GLU A 270 -8.25 16.55 10.49
C GLU A 270 -7.39 17.70 9.95
N LEU A 271 -6.58 17.46 8.93
CA LEU A 271 -5.76 18.52 8.34
C LEU A 271 -6.65 19.64 7.77
N PRO A 272 -6.35 20.92 8.00
CA PRO A 272 -7.28 22.01 7.70
C PRO A 272 -7.82 22.03 6.28
N GLY A 273 -6.97 21.84 5.25
CA GLY A 273 -7.37 21.81 3.85
C GLY A 273 -8.24 20.59 3.51
N GLU A 274 -7.85 19.44 4.01
CA GLU A 274 -8.57 18.17 3.84
C GLU A 274 -9.94 18.24 4.52
N HIS A 275 -9.98 18.68 5.77
CA HIS A 275 -11.21 18.87 6.55
C HIS A 275 -12.19 19.80 5.84
N GLN A 276 -11.70 20.96 5.37
CA GLN A 276 -12.57 21.92 4.66
C GLN A 276 -13.14 21.31 3.38
N ARG A 277 -12.33 20.59 2.59
CA ARG A 277 -12.80 19.90 1.38
C ARG A 277 -13.88 18.87 1.71
N ILE A 278 -13.67 18.03 2.71
CA ILE A 278 -14.62 17.00 3.16
C ILE A 278 -15.96 17.63 3.55
N ILE A 279 -15.93 18.64 4.42
CA ILE A 279 -17.15 19.30 4.88
C ILE A 279 -17.89 19.99 3.73
N SER A 280 -17.19 20.70 2.84
CA SER A 280 -17.81 21.38 1.69
C SER A 280 -18.38 20.41 0.66
N SER A 281 -17.89 19.17 0.60
CA SER A 281 -18.38 18.12 -0.29
C SER A 281 -19.50 17.25 0.33
N GLY A 282 -20.05 17.63 1.48
CA GLY A 282 -21.14 16.89 2.13
C GLY A 282 -20.68 15.74 3.01
N GLY A 283 -19.40 15.66 3.33
CA GLY A 283 -18.84 14.74 4.30
C GLY A 283 -18.91 15.25 5.75
N ALA A 284 -18.45 14.41 6.65
CA ALA A 284 -18.24 14.74 8.05
C ALA A 284 -16.94 14.11 8.53
N VAL A 285 -16.18 14.83 9.35
CA VAL A 285 -15.00 14.35 10.03
C VAL A 285 -15.33 14.13 11.49
N ILE A 286 -15.23 12.90 11.96
CA ILE A 286 -15.59 12.51 13.33
C ILE A 286 -14.47 11.65 13.89
N LYS A 287 -14.09 11.93 15.15
CA LYS A 287 -13.23 11.04 15.93
C LYS A 287 -14.13 10.13 16.77
N PRO A 288 -14.24 8.83 16.44
CA PRO A 288 -15.07 7.92 17.23
C PRO A 288 -14.54 7.80 18.66
N PRO A 289 -15.42 7.54 19.67
CA PRO A 289 -14.96 7.22 21.01
C PRO A 289 -14.00 6.03 20.99
N MET A 290 -12.87 6.13 21.67
CA MET A 290 -11.81 5.10 21.76
C MET A 290 -11.05 4.84 20.43
N ASP A 291 -11.27 5.62 19.39
CA ASP A 291 -10.45 5.58 18.18
C ASP A 291 -9.35 6.65 18.26
N PHE A 292 -8.15 6.32 17.84
CA PHE A 292 -7.05 7.27 17.82
C PHE A 292 -7.16 8.23 16.62
N ASN A 293 -7.82 7.80 15.54
CA ASN A 293 -7.88 8.50 14.27
C ASN A 293 -9.21 9.23 14.06
N HIS A 294 -9.17 10.40 13.41
CA HIS A 294 -10.34 11.01 12.81
C HIS A 294 -10.74 10.24 11.55
N ARG A 295 -12.06 10.12 11.32
CA ARG A 295 -12.57 9.38 10.18
C ARG A 295 -13.55 10.20 9.34
N VAL A 296 -13.53 9.94 8.04
CA VAL A 296 -14.44 10.54 7.07
C VAL A 296 -15.73 9.71 6.98
N TYR A 297 -16.86 10.39 7.06
CA TYR A 297 -18.19 9.80 6.89
C TYR A 297 -19.01 10.62 5.89
N VAL A 298 -19.94 9.99 5.21
CA VAL A 298 -21.06 10.71 4.58
C VAL A 298 -21.90 11.32 5.70
N LYS A 299 -22.25 12.59 5.58
CA LYS A 299 -22.98 13.33 6.63
C LYS A 299 -24.27 12.60 7.03
N GLY A 300 -24.40 12.31 8.32
CA GLY A 300 -25.54 11.58 8.87
C GLY A 300 -25.51 10.06 8.67
N GLN A 301 -24.42 9.49 8.12
CA GLN A 301 -24.24 8.07 7.92
C GLN A 301 -23.10 7.53 8.80
N LYS A 302 -22.98 6.19 8.87
CA LYS A 302 -21.90 5.49 9.60
C LYS A 302 -20.86 4.89 8.67
N TYR A 303 -20.80 5.35 7.42
CA TYR A 303 -19.87 4.88 6.39
C TYR A 303 -19.33 6.08 5.58
N PRO A 304 -18.21 5.96 4.87
CA PRO A 304 -17.31 4.81 4.82
C PRO A 304 -16.48 4.59 6.11
N GLY A 305 -16.20 5.59 6.92
CA GLY A 305 -15.40 5.48 8.14
C GLY A 305 -13.89 5.41 7.88
N LEU A 306 -13.41 6.13 6.85
CA LEU A 306 -12.00 6.11 6.42
C LEU A 306 -11.12 6.98 7.32
N ALA A 307 -9.98 6.46 7.74
CA ALA A 307 -8.97 7.17 8.55
C ALA A 307 -8.07 8.08 7.70
N MET A 308 -8.26 8.08 6.40
CA MET A 308 -7.55 8.94 5.44
C MET A 308 -8.54 9.80 4.64
N SER A 309 -8.07 10.93 4.12
CA SER A 309 -8.88 11.90 3.37
C SER A 309 -8.76 11.76 1.86
N ARG A 310 -7.77 10.99 1.38
CA ARG A 310 -7.57 10.69 -0.04
C ARG A 310 -7.24 9.21 -0.25
N SER A 311 -7.77 8.65 -1.34
CA SER A 311 -7.55 7.25 -1.75
C SER A 311 -7.92 7.06 -3.21
N LEU A 312 -7.58 5.90 -3.76
CA LEU A 312 -8.09 5.36 -5.01
C LEU A 312 -9.16 4.31 -4.71
N GLY A 313 -10.27 4.32 -5.44
CA GLY A 313 -11.47 3.56 -5.07
C GLY A 313 -12.39 4.37 -4.19
N ASP A 314 -12.94 3.76 -3.14
CA ASP A 314 -13.84 4.39 -2.16
C ASP A 314 -14.94 5.24 -2.80
N LEU A 315 -15.58 4.71 -3.86
CA LEU A 315 -16.43 5.49 -4.75
C LEU A 315 -17.59 6.16 -4.04
N VAL A 316 -18.07 5.61 -2.92
CA VAL A 316 -19.10 6.26 -2.09
C VAL A 316 -18.52 7.48 -1.38
N GLY A 317 -17.36 7.36 -0.78
CA GLY A 317 -16.65 8.47 -0.14
C GLY A 317 -16.25 9.55 -1.15
N TYR A 318 -15.75 9.14 -2.31
CA TYR A 318 -15.39 10.03 -3.42
C TYR A 318 -16.56 10.87 -3.90
N ARG A 319 -17.74 10.26 -4.10
CA ARG A 319 -18.95 10.97 -4.60
C ARG A 319 -19.67 11.79 -3.56
N HIS A 320 -19.65 11.39 -2.29
CA HIS A 320 -20.59 11.90 -1.27
C HIS A 320 -19.93 12.40 0.01
N ALA A 321 -18.64 12.22 0.19
CA ALA A 321 -17.96 12.60 1.43
C ALA A 321 -16.63 13.36 1.21
N GLY A 322 -16.33 13.74 -0.03
CA GLY A 322 -15.16 14.53 -0.34
C GLY A 322 -13.81 13.79 -0.21
N ILE A 323 -13.82 12.45 -0.24
CA ILE A 323 -12.58 11.69 -0.49
C ILE A 323 -12.06 12.07 -1.87
N SER A 324 -10.75 12.28 -2.01
CA SER A 324 -10.12 12.71 -3.26
C SER A 324 -9.14 11.67 -3.78
N CYS A 325 -9.12 11.51 -5.09
CA CYS A 325 -8.09 10.72 -5.80
C CYS A 325 -6.99 11.61 -6.39
N THR A 326 -7.07 12.94 -6.20
CA THR A 326 -6.05 13.87 -6.71
C THR A 326 -4.78 13.73 -5.87
N PRO A 327 -3.65 13.34 -6.47
CA PRO A 327 -2.42 13.19 -5.71
C PRO A 327 -1.79 14.54 -5.36
N ASP A 328 -1.06 14.58 -4.26
CA ASP A 328 -0.01 15.56 -4.10
C ASP A 328 1.20 15.08 -4.91
N VAL A 329 1.78 15.99 -5.70
CA VAL A 329 2.92 15.71 -6.57
C VAL A 329 4.07 16.63 -6.22
N SER A 330 5.24 16.06 -5.95
CA SER A 330 6.46 16.80 -5.63
C SER A 330 7.63 16.30 -6.46
N CYS A 331 8.52 17.19 -6.84
CA CYS A 331 9.79 16.87 -7.51
C CYS A 331 10.96 17.29 -6.64
N TYR A 332 11.89 16.36 -6.48
CA TYR A 332 13.11 16.55 -5.72
C TYR A 332 14.33 16.33 -6.61
N GLU A 333 15.30 17.23 -6.57
CA GLU A 333 16.60 17.03 -7.17
C GLU A 333 17.59 16.55 -6.11
N LEU A 334 18.17 15.38 -6.33
CA LEU A 334 19.20 14.82 -5.48
C LEU A 334 20.57 15.24 -6.03
N ARG A 335 21.29 16.11 -5.32
CA ARG A 335 22.64 16.53 -5.68
C ARG A 335 23.64 15.89 -4.75
N MET A 336 24.57 15.13 -5.32
CA MET A 336 25.70 14.59 -4.56
C MET A 336 26.72 15.72 -4.35
N GLY A 337 27.14 15.93 -3.10
CA GLY A 337 28.10 16.97 -2.76
C GLY A 337 29.48 16.74 -3.46
N PRO A 338 30.30 17.78 -3.61
CA PRO A 338 31.55 17.75 -4.38
C PRO A 338 32.65 16.83 -3.81
N GLY A 339 32.37 16.04 -2.77
CA GLY A 339 33.29 15.09 -2.13
C GLY A 339 33.25 13.66 -2.64
N ALA A 340 32.51 13.36 -3.71
CA ALA A 340 32.25 11.99 -4.21
C ALA A 340 33.44 11.25 -4.82
N VAL A 341 34.64 11.84 -4.86
CA VAL A 341 35.84 11.23 -5.43
C VAL A 341 36.84 10.91 -4.33
N LYS A 342 36.94 9.61 -3.97
CA LYS A 342 37.88 8.97 -3.03
C LYS A 342 37.44 8.92 -1.55
N GLY A 343 36.62 7.94 -1.19
CA GLY A 343 36.64 7.35 0.16
C GLY A 343 36.11 8.17 1.33
N GLY A 344 35.51 9.35 1.08
CA GLY A 344 34.89 10.18 2.11
C GLY A 344 33.36 10.02 2.15
N SER A 345 32.73 10.25 3.28
CA SER A 345 31.27 10.30 3.40
C SER A 345 30.75 11.41 2.47
N VAL A 346 29.87 11.04 1.55
CA VAL A 346 29.26 11.98 0.61
C VAL A 346 28.02 12.54 1.29
N ASP A 347 28.02 13.84 1.57
CA ASP A 347 26.82 14.55 1.96
C ASP A 347 26.00 14.85 0.70
N ALA A 348 24.79 14.31 0.60
CA ALA A 348 23.86 14.59 -0.47
C ALA A 348 22.97 15.79 -0.07
N VAL A 349 22.60 16.61 -1.04
CA VAL A 349 21.70 17.75 -0.84
C VAL A 349 20.42 17.52 -1.60
N LEU A 350 19.30 17.63 -0.94
CA LEU A 350 17.97 17.54 -1.53
C LEU A 350 17.43 18.97 -1.79
N THR A 351 16.91 19.21 -2.97
CA THR A 351 16.23 20.44 -3.33
C THR A 351 14.84 20.12 -3.83
N LEU A 352 13.80 20.70 -3.20
CA LEU A 352 12.43 20.66 -3.72
C LEU A 352 12.31 21.65 -4.86
N THR A 353 11.88 21.20 -6.04
CA THR A 353 11.84 22.01 -7.26
C THR A 353 10.43 22.41 -7.68
N THR A 354 9.40 21.67 -7.22
CA THR A 354 8.00 22.02 -7.46
C THR A 354 7.29 22.20 -6.13
N ALA A 355 6.62 23.35 -5.95
CA ALA A 355 5.69 23.54 -4.85
C ALA A 355 4.27 23.28 -5.40
N ASP A 356 3.48 22.50 -4.71
CA ASP A 356 2.05 22.38 -4.97
C ASP A 356 1.40 23.77 -4.86
N PRO A 357 0.73 24.32 -5.90
CA PRO A 357 0.12 25.64 -5.86
C PRO A 357 -0.99 25.77 -4.80
N LEU A 358 -1.47 24.67 -4.20
CA LEU A 358 -2.47 24.68 -3.13
C LEU A 358 -1.86 24.76 -1.73
N ASN A 359 -0.54 24.66 -1.60
CA ASN A 359 0.15 24.71 -0.29
C ASN A 359 0.92 26.03 -0.07
N VAL A 360 0.42 27.15 -0.59
CA VAL A 360 0.97 28.49 -0.30
C VAL A 360 0.51 28.95 1.08
N GLY A 361 0.96 28.27 2.13
CA GLY A 361 0.60 28.62 3.50
C GLY A 361 1.62 28.26 4.57
N ASN A 362 2.58 27.38 4.26
CA ASN A 362 3.61 27.02 5.25
C ASN A 362 5.00 27.01 4.60
N ASN A 363 5.58 28.21 4.48
CA ASN A 363 7.03 28.35 4.35
C ASN A 363 7.69 27.83 5.62
N HIS A 364 7.95 26.56 5.71
CA HIS A 364 8.95 26.07 6.65
C HIS A 364 10.34 26.34 6.04
N GLN A 365 10.81 27.57 6.24
CA GLN A 365 12.23 27.76 6.39
C GLN A 365 12.67 26.82 7.51
N ALA A 366 13.63 25.95 7.20
CA ALA A 366 14.34 25.18 8.20
C ALA A 366 15.07 26.15 9.15
N HIS A 367 14.35 26.68 10.12
CA HIS A 367 14.97 27.29 11.29
C HIS A 367 15.41 26.14 12.18
N GLY A 368 16.71 26.00 12.32
CA GLY A 368 17.32 25.19 13.36
C GLY A 368 16.76 25.66 14.70
N ILE A 369 16.00 24.83 15.35
CA ILE A 369 15.64 24.97 16.75
C ILE A 369 16.85 24.44 17.52
N SER A 370 17.57 25.34 18.15
CA SER A 370 18.54 25.05 19.18
C SER A 370 17.76 24.66 20.44
N ASP A 371 17.72 23.38 20.75
CA ASP A 371 17.23 22.88 22.03
C ASP A 371 18.33 23.07 23.07
N ASP A 372 18.33 24.22 23.69
CA ASP A 372 18.95 24.50 25.01
C ASP A 372 17.85 25.04 25.93
N GLU A 373 17.05 24.16 26.48
CA GLU A 373 16.30 24.43 27.72
C GLU A 373 16.62 23.34 28.76
N GLU A 374 17.43 23.70 29.71
CA GLU A 374 17.60 23.00 30.99
C GLU A 374 16.23 22.86 31.67
N LEU A 375 15.70 21.65 31.78
CA LEU A 375 14.60 21.34 32.69
C LEU A 375 15.13 20.66 33.94
N SER A 376 14.92 21.35 35.05
CA SER A 376 15.14 20.92 36.42
C SER A 376 14.48 19.57 36.73
N GLU A 377 15.29 18.73 37.40
CA GLU A 377 14.88 17.46 37.99
C GLU A 377 13.71 17.61 38.96
N ASN A 378 12.64 16.84 38.73
CA ASN A 378 11.80 16.36 39.83
C ASN A 378 11.56 14.86 39.63
N SER A 379 12.06 14.14 40.63
CA SER A 379 11.95 12.71 40.84
C SER A 379 10.50 12.26 40.98
N ASP A 380 10.07 11.30 40.13
CA ASP A 380 9.17 10.24 40.60
C ASP A 380 9.51 8.93 39.90
N ASP A 381 9.76 7.98 40.79
CA ASP A 381 10.23 6.61 40.56
C ASP A 381 9.14 5.73 39.95
N THR A 382 9.29 5.38 38.66
CA THR A 382 8.69 4.19 38.13
C THR A 382 9.73 3.39 37.34
N THR A 383 10.24 2.37 37.99
CA THR A 383 11.19 1.38 37.49
C THR A 383 10.69 0.71 36.24
N ILE A 384 11.32 1.04 35.09
CA ILE A 384 11.27 0.27 33.85
C ILE A 384 12.28 -0.88 34.00
N PRO A 385 11.90 -2.14 33.71
CA PRO A 385 12.85 -3.26 33.82
C PRO A 385 13.97 -3.13 32.79
N PRO A 386 15.21 -3.47 33.13
CA PRO A 386 16.35 -3.35 32.23
C PRO A 386 16.31 -4.49 31.21
N PHE A 387 15.84 -4.21 30.00
CA PHE A 387 15.98 -5.12 28.88
C PHE A 387 17.10 -4.65 27.98
N MET A 388 18.23 -5.31 28.11
CA MET A 388 19.42 -5.38 27.23
C MET A 388 19.98 -4.07 26.67
N GLN A 389 20.88 -3.46 27.43
CA GLN A 389 21.97 -2.69 26.84
C GLN A 389 22.91 -3.67 26.12
N GLU A 390 22.65 -3.95 24.85
CA GLU A 390 23.71 -4.51 24.00
C GLU A 390 24.75 -3.43 23.74
N ASN A 391 25.96 -3.68 24.21
CA ASN A 391 27.16 -2.96 23.82
C ASN A 391 27.37 -3.09 22.31
N VAL A 392 26.82 -2.14 21.56
CA VAL A 392 27.12 -2.01 20.12
C VAL A 392 28.52 -1.43 20.00
N ALA A 393 29.47 -2.29 19.70
CA ALA A 393 30.79 -1.87 19.24
C ALA A 393 30.63 -0.87 18.08
N PRO A 394 31.49 0.16 17.95
CA PRO A 394 31.41 1.11 16.84
C PRO A 394 31.55 0.34 15.53
N ALA A 395 30.50 0.39 14.71
CA ALA A 395 30.47 -0.25 13.41
C ALA A 395 31.60 0.32 12.55
N ASN A 396 32.60 -0.52 12.28
CA ASN A 396 33.66 -0.24 11.32
C ASN A 396 33.04 0.14 9.97
N ASN A 397 33.53 1.25 9.40
CA ASN A 397 33.34 1.77 8.05
C ASN A 397 32.82 0.72 7.05
N THR A 398 31.50 0.61 6.94
CA THR A 398 30.88 0.03 5.75
C THR A 398 30.56 1.18 4.80
N SER A 399 31.11 1.13 3.61
CA SER A 399 30.80 2.01 2.48
C SER A 399 29.32 1.79 2.06
N GLY A 400 28.39 2.25 2.88
CA GLY A 400 26.97 2.30 2.55
C GLY A 400 26.68 3.58 1.78
N GLY A 401 25.87 3.50 0.74
CA GLY A 401 25.46 4.61 -0.11
C GLY A 401 24.98 5.82 0.70
N GLY A 402 25.18 7.01 0.14
CA GLY A 402 24.89 8.28 0.83
C GLY A 402 23.40 8.57 1.06
N ALA A 403 22.51 7.94 0.30
CA ALA A 403 21.06 8.17 0.37
C ALA A 403 20.26 6.90 0.02
N PHE A 404 19.06 6.78 0.61
CA PHE A 404 18.10 5.73 0.26
C PHE A 404 16.66 6.22 0.53
N ILE A 405 15.70 5.65 -0.18
CA ILE A 405 14.27 5.89 0.03
C ILE A 405 13.69 4.72 0.82
N LEU A 406 12.83 5.05 1.78
CA LEU A 406 11.87 4.14 2.40
C LEU A 406 10.49 4.47 1.86
N LEU A 407 9.79 3.46 1.33
CA LEU A 407 8.42 3.58 0.86
C LEU A 407 7.62 2.47 1.53
N CYS A 408 6.71 2.84 2.46
CA CYS A 408 6.03 1.87 3.30
C CYS A 408 4.55 2.19 3.47
N SER A 409 3.74 1.15 3.77
CA SER A 409 2.36 1.29 4.24
C SER A 409 2.30 1.75 5.69
N ASP A 410 1.10 2.11 6.17
CA ASP A 410 0.86 2.54 7.55
C ASP A 410 1.15 1.43 8.57
N GLY A 411 1.13 0.16 8.15
CA GLY A 411 1.61 -0.96 8.95
C GLY A 411 3.02 -0.76 9.52
N VAL A 412 3.84 0.10 8.87
CA VAL A 412 5.13 0.57 9.41
C VAL A 412 4.94 1.87 10.22
N TRP A 413 4.23 2.84 9.65
CA TRP A 413 4.25 4.22 10.14
C TRP A 413 3.39 4.46 11.38
N GLU A 414 2.45 3.57 11.70
CA GLU A 414 1.59 3.73 12.88
C GLU A 414 2.41 3.79 14.19
N PHE A 415 3.45 2.95 14.31
CA PHE A 415 4.24 2.85 15.53
C PHE A 415 5.75 3.09 15.34
N ILE A 416 6.20 3.44 14.15
CA ILE A 416 7.61 3.72 13.87
C ILE A 416 7.73 5.10 13.21
N SER A 417 8.46 6.01 13.83
CA SER A 417 8.73 7.33 13.25
C SER A 417 9.66 7.23 12.03
N SER A 418 9.57 8.21 11.12
CA SER A 418 10.44 8.30 9.94
C SER A 418 11.92 8.23 10.31
N GLN A 419 12.32 8.94 11.38
CA GLN A 419 13.70 8.93 11.84
C GLN A 419 14.13 7.57 12.41
N GLU A 420 13.25 6.88 13.11
CA GLU A 420 13.53 5.52 13.61
C GLU A 420 13.66 4.52 12.46
N ALA A 421 12.75 4.56 11.48
CA ALA A 421 12.81 3.71 10.29
C ALA A 421 14.12 3.89 9.50
N VAL A 422 14.53 5.15 9.28
CA VAL A 422 15.82 5.48 8.64
C VAL A 422 16.98 4.94 9.48
N ARG A 423 16.93 5.05 10.80
CA ARG A 423 17.97 4.51 11.68
C ARG A 423 18.04 2.98 11.62
N ILE A 424 16.91 2.29 11.51
CA ILE A 424 16.86 0.82 11.36
C ILE A 424 17.49 0.42 10.03
N ALA A 425 17.02 0.99 8.92
CA ALA A 425 17.47 0.64 7.58
C ALA A 425 18.96 0.96 7.36
N SER A 426 19.46 2.07 7.92
CA SER A 426 20.85 2.52 7.78
C SER A 426 21.90 1.62 8.42
N LYS A 427 21.50 0.64 9.24
CA LYS A 427 22.42 -0.38 9.80
C LYS A 427 22.90 -1.37 8.74
N PHE A 428 22.24 -1.42 7.61
CA PHE A 428 22.49 -2.39 6.55
C PHE A 428 23.18 -1.70 5.37
N SER A 429 24.07 -2.43 4.70
CA SER A 429 24.71 -1.96 3.47
C SER A 429 23.76 -2.08 2.29
N THR A 430 24.05 -1.37 1.19
CA THR A 430 23.31 -1.49 -0.08
C THR A 430 23.12 -2.93 -0.55
N ALA A 431 24.12 -3.79 -0.39
CA ALA A 431 24.02 -5.20 -0.73
C ALA A 431 23.05 -6.01 0.17
N LYS A 432 22.65 -5.45 1.32
CA LYS A 432 21.72 -6.04 2.28
C LYS A 432 20.39 -5.27 2.37
N ALA A 433 20.01 -4.58 1.32
CA ALA A 433 18.77 -3.82 1.27
C ALA A 433 17.52 -4.68 1.59
N ASN A 434 17.50 -5.93 1.11
CA ASN A 434 16.39 -6.85 1.42
C ASN A 434 16.33 -7.19 2.92
N THR A 435 17.47 -7.44 3.55
CA THR A 435 17.53 -7.68 5.01
C THR A 435 17.09 -6.43 5.79
N ALA A 436 17.38 -5.22 5.27
CA ALA A 436 16.90 -3.97 5.87
C ALA A 436 15.37 -3.86 5.82
N ALA A 437 14.75 -4.19 4.70
CA ALA A 437 13.28 -4.19 4.55
C ALA A 437 12.61 -5.24 5.45
N GLU A 438 13.17 -6.46 5.50
CA GLU A 438 12.68 -7.52 6.38
C GLU A 438 12.81 -7.15 7.87
N GLU A 439 13.92 -6.53 8.28
CA GLU A 439 14.11 -6.09 9.66
C GLU A 439 13.13 -4.96 10.02
N LEU A 440 12.91 -4.02 9.10
CA LEU A 440 11.91 -2.96 9.32
C LEU A 440 10.50 -3.56 9.50
N ALA A 441 10.11 -4.50 8.64
CA ALA A 441 8.82 -5.18 8.76
C ALA A 441 8.71 -6.00 10.06
N ARG A 442 9.80 -6.66 10.50
CA ARG A 442 9.84 -7.39 11.75
C ARG A 442 9.67 -6.47 12.97
N VAL A 443 10.39 -5.35 13.00
CA VAL A 443 10.29 -4.38 14.09
C VAL A 443 8.88 -3.77 14.12
N SER A 444 8.28 -3.48 12.97
CA SER A 444 6.89 -3.01 12.88
C SER A 444 5.92 -4.03 13.47
N TRP A 445 6.05 -5.30 13.10
CA TRP A 445 5.23 -6.38 13.66
C TRP A 445 5.35 -6.46 15.18
N ASP A 446 6.57 -6.41 15.72
CA ASP A 446 6.81 -6.48 17.16
C ASP A 446 6.17 -5.29 17.89
N ARG A 447 6.18 -4.08 17.29
CA ARG A 447 5.50 -2.89 17.84
C ARG A 447 3.98 -3.07 17.86
N TRP A 448 3.38 -3.50 16.75
CA TRP A 448 1.95 -3.81 16.69
C TRP A 448 1.53 -4.83 17.77
N MET A 449 2.32 -5.89 17.96
CA MET A 449 2.05 -6.91 18.98
C MET A 449 2.08 -6.35 20.40
N ILE A 450 2.92 -5.36 20.66
CA ILE A 450 3.03 -4.71 21.97
C ILE A 450 1.87 -3.72 22.18
N GLU A 451 1.68 -2.79 21.25
CA GLU A 451 0.72 -1.69 21.37
C GLU A 451 -0.73 -2.19 21.35
N GLU A 452 -1.03 -3.19 20.52
CA GLU A 452 -2.36 -3.78 20.36
C GLU A 452 -2.56 -5.07 21.19
N ASN A 453 -1.69 -5.34 22.16
CA ASN A 453 -1.76 -6.49 23.07
C ASN A 453 -1.90 -7.83 22.33
N GLY A 454 -1.31 -7.97 21.16
CA GLY A 454 -1.35 -9.18 20.34
C GLY A 454 -2.68 -9.46 19.64
N HIS A 455 -3.60 -8.51 19.62
CA HIS A 455 -4.93 -8.69 19.02
C HIS A 455 -5.02 -8.28 17.55
N VAL A 456 -4.31 -7.24 17.18
CA VAL A 456 -4.34 -6.67 15.82
C VAL A 456 -2.92 -6.40 15.35
N VAL A 457 -2.64 -6.72 14.11
CA VAL A 457 -1.47 -6.27 13.36
C VAL A 457 -1.96 -5.99 11.96
N ASP A 458 -1.62 -4.83 11.40
CA ASP A 458 -1.95 -4.53 10.01
C ASP A 458 -1.05 -5.28 9.04
N ASP A 459 -1.40 -5.26 7.76
CA ASP A 459 -0.51 -5.69 6.70
C ASP A 459 0.71 -4.74 6.67
N ILE A 460 1.90 -5.27 6.42
CA ILE A 460 3.14 -4.50 6.53
C ILE A 460 3.91 -4.60 5.23
N THR A 461 4.04 -3.49 4.54
CA THR A 461 4.87 -3.39 3.34
C THR A 461 5.97 -2.36 3.55
N ALA A 462 7.21 -2.76 3.26
CA ALA A 462 8.39 -1.91 3.35
C ALA A 462 9.30 -2.10 2.13
N LEU A 463 9.61 -1.01 1.45
CA LEU A 463 10.61 -0.95 0.38
C LEU A 463 11.79 -0.12 0.84
N VAL A 464 13.01 -0.61 0.56
CA VAL A 464 14.28 0.09 0.79
C VAL A 464 15.00 0.22 -0.55
N ILE A 465 15.20 1.45 -1.00
CA ILE A 465 15.72 1.75 -2.35
C ILE A 465 16.93 2.65 -2.21
N HIS A 466 18.13 2.10 -2.41
CA HIS A 466 19.36 2.89 -2.42
C HIS A 466 19.49 3.65 -3.75
N LEU A 467 19.88 4.93 -3.64
CA LEU A 467 20.02 5.88 -4.74
C LEU A 467 21.48 6.03 -5.19
#